data_47252aec99e278b18fd8a425bbb9dd2d
#
_entry.id   47252aec99e278b18fd8a425bbb9dd2d
#
_cell.length_a   1.000
_cell.length_b   1.000
_cell.length_c   1.000
_cell.angle_alpha   90.00
_cell.angle_beta   90.00
_cell.angle_gamma   90.00
#
_symmetry.space_group_name_H-M   'P 1'
#
loop_
_entity.id
_entity.type
_entity.pdbx_description
1 polymer ?
#
loop_
_entity_poly.entity_id
_entity_poly.type
_entity_poly.pdbx_seq_one_letter_code
_entity_poly.pdbx_strand_id
1 'polypeptide(L)'
;MDLVCPAGSLPALKAAVDHGANCVYLGLRDATNARNFAGLNFDDAAIAAGVAYAHARGCQVYMALNTYPQAAQPERWRQALDKAVNLGMDAVILADPGLMQYATQRHPRLRLHLSVQGSATNPEAINLYHQQFGISRAVLPRV
;
A
#
# COMPACT_ATOMS: atom_id res chain seq x y z
N MET A 1 17.96 1.55 -8.87
CA MET A 1 16.57 1.85 -9.26
C MET A 1 15.75 0.59 -9.02
N ASP A 2 14.56 0.69 -8.36
CA ASP A 2 13.72 -0.47 -8.07
C ASP A 2 12.69 -0.67 -9.18
N LEU A 3 12.52 -1.93 -9.61
CA LEU A 3 11.39 -2.35 -10.43
C LEU A 3 10.19 -2.61 -9.51
N VAL A 4 9.17 -1.73 -9.58
CA VAL A 4 7.94 -1.82 -8.80
C VAL A 4 6.79 -2.27 -9.69
N CYS A 5 6.23 -3.44 -9.44
CA CYS A 5 5.18 -4.03 -10.26
C CYS A 5 3.81 -4.06 -9.57
N PRO A 6 2.73 -3.71 -10.29
CA PRO A 6 1.37 -3.97 -9.79
C PRO A 6 1.04 -5.46 -9.84
N ALA A 7 0.26 -5.93 -8.87
CA ALA A 7 -0.29 -7.27 -8.89
C ALA A 7 -1.79 -7.25 -8.60
N GLY A 8 -2.60 -7.63 -9.57
CA GLY A 8 -4.06 -7.73 -9.44
C GLY A 8 -4.53 -9.14 -9.06
N SER A 9 -3.64 -10.11 -8.99
CA SER A 9 -3.94 -11.50 -8.62
C SER A 9 -2.67 -12.22 -8.15
N LEU A 10 -2.83 -13.34 -7.47
CA LEU A 10 -1.70 -14.15 -7.01
C LEU A 10 -0.82 -14.67 -8.17
N PRO A 11 -1.36 -15.14 -9.31
CA PRO A 11 -0.53 -15.47 -10.47
C PRO A 11 0.27 -14.29 -11.01
N ALA A 12 -0.33 -13.09 -11.08
CA ALA A 12 0.36 -11.87 -11.53
C ALA A 12 1.48 -11.47 -10.57
N LEU A 13 1.27 -11.60 -9.25
CA LEU A 13 2.29 -11.38 -8.24
C LEU A 13 3.48 -12.31 -8.45
N LYS A 14 3.22 -13.62 -8.58
CA LYS A 14 4.27 -14.62 -8.81
C LYS A 14 5.05 -14.33 -10.09
N ALA A 15 4.34 -14.02 -11.18
CA ALA A 15 4.99 -13.66 -12.45
C ALA A 15 5.91 -12.44 -12.30
N ALA A 16 5.47 -11.37 -11.62
CA ALA A 16 6.30 -10.19 -11.38
C ALA A 16 7.55 -10.53 -10.57
N VAL A 17 7.41 -11.30 -9.50
CA VAL A 17 8.51 -11.73 -8.64
C VAL A 17 9.51 -12.59 -9.42
N ASP A 18 9.03 -13.58 -10.19
CA ASP A 18 9.86 -14.50 -10.97
C ASP A 18 10.62 -13.79 -12.10
N HIS A 19 10.12 -12.64 -12.56
CA HIS A 19 10.78 -11.82 -13.59
C HIS A 19 11.58 -10.64 -13.00
N GLY A 20 11.92 -10.70 -11.72
CA GLY A 20 12.91 -9.80 -11.12
C GLY A 20 12.34 -8.49 -10.55
N ALA A 21 11.06 -8.43 -10.21
CA ALA A 21 10.54 -7.29 -9.46
C ALA A 21 11.26 -7.16 -8.11
N ASN A 22 11.70 -5.94 -7.78
CA ASN A 22 12.25 -5.62 -6.47
C ASN A 22 11.13 -5.48 -5.42
N CYS A 23 9.98 -5.01 -5.85
CA CYS A 23 8.79 -4.92 -5.03
C CYS A 23 7.51 -5.07 -5.88
N VAL A 24 6.50 -5.63 -5.26
CA VAL A 24 5.15 -5.71 -5.82
C VAL A 24 4.17 -4.95 -4.94
N TYR A 25 3.15 -4.34 -5.53
CA TYR A 25 2.07 -3.76 -4.75
C TYR A 25 0.73 -4.37 -5.14
N LEU A 26 -0.11 -4.53 -4.14
CA LEU A 26 -1.43 -5.16 -4.23
C LEU A 26 -2.47 -4.37 -3.44
N GLY A 27 -3.73 -4.71 -3.58
CA GLY A 27 -4.82 -4.12 -2.82
C GLY A 27 -5.85 -5.17 -2.38
N LEU A 28 -6.59 -4.82 -1.34
CA LEU A 28 -7.74 -5.61 -0.89
C LEU A 28 -8.88 -5.54 -1.91
N ARG A 29 -9.72 -6.56 -1.90
CA ARG A 29 -10.95 -6.62 -2.73
C ARG A 29 -12.09 -5.89 -2.03
N ASP A 30 -11.85 -4.60 -1.69
CA ASP A 30 -12.83 -3.78 -1.00
C ASP A 30 -12.63 -2.27 -1.23
N ALA A 31 -13.42 -1.45 -0.53
CA ALA A 31 -13.44 0.01 -0.68
C ALA A 31 -12.15 0.73 -0.24
N THR A 32 -11.22 0.05 0.42
CA THR A 32 -9.95 0.64 0.86
C THR A 32 -8.95 0.82 -0.29
N ASN A 33 -9.22 0.16 -1.43
CA ASN A 33 -8.39 0.18 -2.63
C ASN A 33 -9.09 0.93 -3.77
N ALA A 34 -8.45 1.97 -4.31
CA ALA A 34 -8.97 2.76 -5.42
C ALA A 34 -9.14 1.97 -6.73
N ARG A 35 -8.44 0.84 -6.88
CA ARG A 35 -8.53 -0.05 -8.04
C ARG A 35 -9.25 -1.36 -7.71
N ASN A 36 -10.35 -1.26 -6.99
CA ASN A 36 -11.17 -2.41 -6.65
C ASN A 36 -12.09 -2.77 -7.84
N PHE A 37 -11.55 -3.50 -8.82
CA PHE A 37 -12.30 -3.99 -9.97
C PHE A 37 -12.79 -5.43 -9.75
N ALA A 38 -13.94 -5.78 -10.34
CA ALA A 38 -14.48 -7.12 -10.28
C ALA A 38 -13.46 -8.17 -10.81
N GLY A 39 -13.31 -9.26 -10.08
CA GLY A 39 -12.38 -10.35 -10.45
C GLY A 39 -10.90 -10.08 -10.19
N LEU A 40 -10.54 -8.89 -9.74
CA LEU A 40 -9.18 -8.54 -9.35
C LEU A 40 -9.04 -8.35 -7.84
N ASN A 41 -7.78 -8.19 -7.43
CA ASN A 41 -7.36 -8.00 -6.04
C ASN A 41 -7.44 -9.27 -5.18
N PHE A 42 -7.12 -9.12 -3.91
CA PHE A 42 -6.75 -10.23 -3.05
C PHE A 42 -7.73 -10.39 -1.89
N ASP A 43 -8.01 -11.63 -1.53
CA ASP A 43 -8.49 -12.02 -0.21
C ASP A 43 -7.30 -12.30 0.72
N ASP A 44 -7.58 -12.54 2.00
CA ASP A 44 -6.55 -12.71 3.03
C ASP A 44 -5.64 -13.91 2.78
N ALA A 45 -6.18 -15.02 2.29
CA ALA A 45 -5.42 -16.22 2.01
C ALA A 45 -4.45 -16.02 0.83
N ALA A 46 -4.91 -15.37 -0.23
CA ALA A 46 -4.09 -15.02 -1.38
C ALA A 46 -2.98 -14.02 -1.03
N ILE A 47 -3.28 -13.06 -0.13
CA ILE A 47 -2.26 -12.12 0.37
C ILE A 47 -1.18 -12.87 1.15
N ALA A 48 -1.55 -13.71 2.11
CA ALA A 48 -0.59 -14.44 2.92
C ALA A 48 0.33 -15.32 2.05
N ALA A 49 -0.25 -16.03 1.07
CA ALA A 49 0.50 -16.83 0.11
C ALA A 49 1.43 -15.96 -0.77
N GLY A 50 0.96 -14.79 -1.20
CA GLY A 50 1.73 -13.83 -2.01
C GLY A 50 2.92 -13.25 -1.25
N VAL A 51 2.71 -12.83 0.00
CA VAL A 51 3.76 -12.29 0.87
C VAL A 51 4.85 -13.34 1.11
N ALA A 52 4.45 -14.56 1.50
CA ALA A 52 5.40 -15.65 1.71
C ALA A 52 6.21 -15.96 0.44
N TYR A 53 5.56 -15.97 -0.72
CA TYR A 53 6.21 -16.22 -2.00
C TYR A 53 7.23 -15.15 -2.36
N ALA A 54 6.85 -13.87 -2.20
CA ALA A 54 7.69 -12.72 -2.52
C ALA A 54 8.90 -12.64 -1.57
N HIS A 55 8.67 -12.73 -0.26
CA HIS A 55 9.73 -12.65 0.74
C HIS A 55 10.76 -13.78 0.61
N ALA A 56 10.33 -15.00 0.29
CA ALA A 56 11.25 -16.11 0.02
C ALA A 56 12.20 -15.86 -1.17
N ARG A 57 11.90 -14.85 -2.01
CA ARG A 57 12.69 -14.43 -3.18
C ARG A 57 13.31 -13.04 -3.04
N GLY A 58 13.27 -12.46 -1.83
CA GLY A 58 13.82 -11.13 -1.55
C GLY A 58 13.03 -9.97 -2.15
N CYS A 59 11.80 -10.20 -2.61
CA CYS A 59 10.93 -9.17 -3.15
C CYS A 59 10.03 -8.59 -2.05
N GLN A 60 9.93 -7.26 -1.97
CA GLN A 60 9.09 -6.57 -1.01
C GLN A 60 7.64 -6.54 -1.47
N VAL A 61 6.70 -6.48 -0.51
CA VAL A 61 5.26 -6.40 -0.79
C VAL A 61 4.65 -5.17 -0.13
N TYR A 62 3.96 -4.34 -0.92
CA TYR A 62 3.29 -3.14 -0.44
C TYR A 62 1.78 -3.28 -0.58
N MET A 63 1.02 -2.80 0.41
CA MET A 63 -0.44 -2.77 0.34
C MET A 63 -0.95 -1.37 0.03
N ALA A 64 -1.79 -1.25 -0.99
CA ALA A 64 -2.49 -0.02 -1.33
C ALA A 64 -3.78 0.10 -0.51
N LEU A 65 -3.82 1.10 0.39
CA LEU A 65 -4.98 1.55 1.14
C LEU A 65 -5.21 3.02 0.78
N ASN A 66 -5.47 3.27 -0.48
CA ASN A 66 -5.30 4.58 -1.11
C ASN A 66 -6.62 5.28 -1.47
N THR A 67 -7.71 4.89 -0.82
CA THR A 67 -8.97 5.64 -0.80
C THR A 67 -9.10 6.43 0.52
N TYR A 68 -10.07 7.34 0.56
CA TYR A 68 -10.36 8.14 1.74
C TYR A 68 -11.42 7.44 2.61
N PRO A 69 -11.20 7.36 3.94
CA PRO A 69 -12.18 6.78 4.85
C PRO A 69 -13.53 7.47 4.76
N GLN A 70 -14.58 6.67 4.68
CA GLN A 70 -15.94 7.18 4.73
C GLN A 70 -16.29 7.57 6.18
N ALA A 71 -16.91 8.72 6.38
CA ALA A 71 -17.26 9.24 7.71
C ALA A 71 -18.08 8.26 8.56
N ALA A 72 -18.94 7.44 7.92
CA ALA A 72 -19.76 6.45 8.61
C ALA A 72 -18.99 5.17 9.02
N GLN A 73 -17.82 4.89 8.42
CA GLN A 73 -17.08 3.64 8.62
C GLN A 73 -15.55 3.83 8.64
N PRO A 74 -14.98 4.74 9.44
CA PRO A 74 -13.54 4.99 9.44
C PRO A 74 -12.74 3.77 9.93
N GLU A 75 -13.33 2.95 10.79
CA GLU A 75 -12.70 1.76 11.37
C GLU A 75 -12.29 0.72 10.31
N ARG A 76 -12.99 0.66 9.18
CA ARG A 76 -12.65 -0.26 8.09
C ARG A 76 -11.23 -0.02 7.58
N TRP A 77 -10.83 1.24 7.40
CA TRP A 77 -9.48 1.60 6.94
C TRP A 77 -8.42 1.35 7.99
N ARG A 78 -8.73 1.62 9.28
CA ARG A 78 -7.83 1.30 10.39
C ARG A 78 -7.59 -0.20 10.50
N GLN A 79 -8.65 -1.00 10.45
CA GLN A 79 -8.57 -2.47 10.45
C GLN A 79 -7.78 -3.01 9.25
N ALA A 80 -7.96 -2.42 8.07
CA ALA A 80 -7.19 -2.80 6.88
C ALA A 80 -5.69 -2.48 7.05
N LEU A 81 -5.35 -1.37 7.69
CA LEU A 81 -3.98 -1.01 8.01
C LEU A 81 -3.37 -1.96 9.05
N ASP A 82 -4.09 -2.25 10.14
CA ASP A 82 -3.65 -3.22 11.16
C ASP A 82 -3.45 -4.61 10.52
N LYS A 83 -4.35 -5.00 9.61
CA LYS A 83 -4.22 -6.24 8.82
C LYS A 83 -2.95 -6.24 7.97
N ALA A 84 -2.63 -5.14 7.30
CA ALA A 84 -1.40 -5.03 6.50
C ALA A 84 -0.15 -5.31 7.35
N VAL A 85 -0.10 -4.75 8.55
CA VAL A 85 1.00 -5.02 9.49
C VAL A 85 1.06 -6.48 9.91
N ASN A 86 -0.09 -7.07 10.27
CA ASN A 86 -0.17 -8.46 10.70
C ASN A 86 0.20 -9.46 9.59
N LEU A 87 -0.05 -9.11 8.34
CA LEU A 87 0.32 -9.91 7.17
C LEU A 87 1.77 -9.71 6.73
N GLY A 88 2.53 -8.85 7.42
CA GLY A 88 3.95 -8.64 7.15
C GLY A 88 4.23 -7.78 5.92
N MET A 89 3.35 -6.83 5.59
CA MET A 89 3.62 -5.87 4.51
C MET A 89 4.86 -5.03 4.81
N ASP A 90 5.71 -4.84 3.82
CA ASP A 90 6.93 -4.03 3.95
C ASP A 90 6.64 -2.53 3.95
N ALA A 91 5.55 -2.12 3.34
CA ALA A 91 5.03 -0.75 3.36
C ALA A 91 3.53 -0.71 3.05
N VAL A 92 2.88 0.41 3.38
CA VAL A 92 1.53 0.73 2.94
C VAL A 92 1.54 2.01 2.10
N ILE A 93 0.69 2.05 1.08
CA ILE A 93 0.52 3.19 0.17
C ILE A 93 -0.78 3.88 0.54
N LEU A 94 -0.70 5.07 1.11
CA LEU A 94 -1.81 5.81 1.70
C LEU A 94 -2.08 7.12 0.95
N ALA A 95 -3.34 7.58 0.99
CA ALA A 95 -3.74 8.90 0.49
C ALA A 95 -4.26 9.80 1.62
N ASP A 96 -4.95 9.24 2.59
CA ASP A 96 -5.63 9.97 3.65
C ASP A 96 -4.70 10.34 4.81
N PRO A 97 -4.57 11.66 5.15
CA PRO A 97 -3.72 12.10 6.26
C PRO A 97 -4.16 11.57 7.62
N GLY A 98 -5.46 11.38 7.84
CA GLY A 98 -5.98 10.82 9.10
C GLY A 98 -5.53 9.38 9.30
N LEU A 99 -5.52 8.59 8.23
CA LEU A 99 -5.01 7.22 8.28
C LEU A 99 -3.48 7.19 8.42
N MET A 100 -2.75 8.15 7.82
CA MET A 100 -1.31 8.31 8.05
C MET A 100 -1.00 8.63 9.51
N GLN A 101 -1.77 9.55 10.12
CA GLN A 101 -1.65 9.87 11.54
C GLN A 101 -1.90 8.64 12.43
N TYR A 102 -2.93 7.86 12.13
CA TYR A 102 -3.19 6.60 12.83
C TYR A 102 -2.02 5.63 12.69
N ALA A 103 -1.47 5.47 11.47
CA ALA A 103 -0.34 4.60 11.20
C ALA A 103 0.91 4.99 12.01
N THR A 104 1.26 6.27 12.05
CA THR A 104 2.44 6.76 12.79
C THR A 104 2.32 6.54 14.30
N GLN A 105 1.11 6.67 14.85
CA GLN A 105 0.85 6.47 16.27
C GLN A 105 0.80 4.98 16.66
N ARG A 106 0.13 4.18 15.86
CA ARG A 106 -0.13 2.77 16.17
C ARG A 106 0.99 1.83 15.73
N HIS A 107 1.61 2.14 14.59
CA HIS A 107 2.61 1.30 13.92
C HIS A 107 3.85 2.13 13.50
N PRO A 108 4.62 2.70 14.45
CA PRO A 108 5.69 3.66 14.14
C PRO A 108 6.84 3.09 13.32
N ARG A 109 6.93 1.76 13.18
CA ARG A 109 7.94 1.10 12.34
C ARG A 109 7.45 0.77 10.93
N LEU A 110 6.15 0.95 10.65
CA LEU A 110 5.58 0.70 9.34
C LEU A 110 6.04 1.79 8.35
N ARG A 111 6.59 1.39 7.22
CA ARG A 111 6.94 2.34 6.17
C ARG A 111 5.69 2.84 5.46
N LEU A 112 5.59 4.17 5.34
CA LEU A 112 4.49 4.84 4.68
C LEU A 112 4.94 5.40 3.34
N HIS A 113 4.17 5.10 2.29
CA HIS A 113 4.33 5.67 0.96
C HIS A 113 3.12 6.54 0.64
N LEU A 114 3.36 7.72 0.08
CA LEU A 114 2.30 8.61 -0.37
C LEU A 114 1.77 8.12 -1.73
N SER A 115 0.47 7.85 -1.79
CA SER A 115 -0.22 7.48 -3.03
C SER A 115 -0.34 8.69 -3.97
N VAL A 116 -0.41 8.41 -5.26
CA VAL A 116 -0.82 9.38 -6.27
C VAL A 116 -2.19 10.02 -5.95
N GLN A 117 -3.07 9.32 -5.27
CA GLN A 117 -4.38 9.83 -4.80
C GLN A 117 -4.25 10.92 -3.72
N GLY A 118 -3.11 11.06 -3.06
CA GLY A 118 -2.81 12.18 -2.16
C GLY A 118 -2.51 13.48 -2.87
N SER A 119 -2.43 13.47 -4.22
CA SER A 119 -2.32 14.63 -5.10
C SER A 119 -1.19 15.60 -4.73
N ALA A 120 -0.07 15.11 -4.22
CA ALA A 120 1.11 15.94 -3.94
C ALA A 120 1.85 16.22 -5.26
N THR A 121 1.69 17.43 -5.78
CA THR A 121 2.17 17.85 -7.11
C THR A 121 3.42 18.74 -7.07
N ASN A 122 3.86 19.11 -5.87
CA ASN A 122 4.99 20.01 -5.66
C ASN A 122 5.85 19.57 -4.46
N PRO A 123 7.11 20.07 -4.38
CA PRO A 123 8.03 19.72 -3.30
C PRO A 123 7.50 20.10 -1.90
N GLU A 124 6.78 21.20 -1.78
CA GLU A 124 6.25 21.71 -0.52
C GLU A 124 5.23 20.72 0.06
N ALA A 125 4.31 20.23 -0.76
CA ALA A 125 3.33 19.23 -0.36
C ALA A 125 4.02 17.91 0.06
N ILE A 126 5.00 17.45 -0.72
CA ILE A 126 5.75 16.22 -0.40
C ILE A 126 6.52 16.38 0.93
N ASN A 127 7.18 17.53 1.13
CA ASN A 127 7.89 17.83 2.35
C ASN A 127 6.96 17.89 3.57
N LEU A 128 5.76 18.46 3.42
CA LEU A 128 4.75 18.46 4.47
C LEU A 128 4.39 17.02 4.91
N TYR A 129 4.07 16.15 3.96
CA TYR A 129 3.77 14.74 4.25
C TYR A 129 4.97 14.02 4.89
N HIS A 130 6.18 14.28 4.40
CA HIS A 130 7.39 13.71 4.99
C HIS A 130 7.59 14.15 6.43
N GLN A 131 7.50 15.44 6.71
CA GLN A 131 7.71 16.01 8.06
C GLN A 131 6.63 15.58 9.06
N GLN A 132 5.37 15.52 8.62
CA GLN A 132 4.26 15.19 9.50
C GLN A 132 4.10 13.69 9.74
N PHE A 133 4.33 12.86 8.73
CA PHE A 133 3.99 11.43 8.77
C PHE A 133 5.18 10.50 8.48
N GLY A 134 6.38 11.02 8.23
CA GLY A 134 7.55 10.20 7.93
C GLY A 134 7.45 9.46 6.60
N ILE A 135 6.71 9.99 5.61
CA ILE A 135 6.61 9.38 4.28
C ILE A 135 8.01 9.17 3.70
N SER A 136 8.32 7.94 3.32
CA SER A 136 9.62 7.54 2.78
C SER A 136 9.66 7.47 1.25
N ARG A 137 8.49 7.47 0.60
CA ARG A 137 8.35 7.47 -0.87
C ARG A 137 7.06 8.19 -1.25
N ALA A 138 7.09 8.97 -2.33
CA ALA A 138 5.91 9.57 -2.92
C ALA A 138 5.74 9.09 -4.37
N VAL A 139 4.51 8.72 -4.73
CA VAL A 139 4.12 8.44 -6.11
C VAL A 139 3.54 9.71 -6.71
N LEU A 140 4.25 10.27 -7.68
CA LEU A 140 3.87 11.55 -8.29
C LEU A 140 2.70 11.37 -9.26
N PRO A 141 1.71 12.26 -9.25
CA PRO A 141 0.67 12.28 -10.27
C PRO A 141 1.26 12.70 -11.62
N ARG A 142 0.66 12.20 -12.68
CA ARG A 142 0.90 12.73 -14.03
C ARG A 142 0.07 14.00 -14.19
N VAL A 143 0.73 15.11 -14.41
CA VAL A 143 0.16 16.44 -14.64
C VAL A 143 0.58 16.96 -16.00
#